data_8dd4ad3f2ee3c4597557ad37450abd46
#
_entry.id   8dd4ad3f2ee3c4597557ad37450abd46
#
_cell.length_a   1.000
_cell.length_b   1.000
_cell.length_c   1.000
_cell.angle_alpha   90.00
_cell.angle_beta   90.00
_cell.angle_gamma   90.00
#
_symmetry.space_group_name_H-M   'P 1'
#
loop_
_entity.id
_entity.type
_entity.pdbx_description
1 polymer ?
#
loop_
_entity_poly.entity_id
_entity_poly.type
_entity_poly.pdbx_seq_one_letter_code
_entity_poly.pdbx_strand_id
1 'polypeptide(L)'
;DEYGLKLIAAQFNHGLRQEQSDEDEIFCRSLAQKFGVDFLTQKMPDPSIPRGMSPEDYYRRERYRFLDRVAADRGANKIAMGHHLQDQAETVLLNILRGSGLDGLKGFLPMRDRKYIRPLIDVTRQDIIASLKEAGVDFREDSTNSSHVYLRNRLRGDLIPLLQKKYNPRIEQNLARMAEIVRRDDDWISGHVDLILTSPRIQYQQNQASFSAEYFKSLHEALGFRLVKALLEGLSPEGRGFSSSHIQAVVDLVISSPSG
;
A
#
# COMPACT_ATOMS: atom_id res chain seq x y z
N ASP A 1 7.59 -7.27 28.08
CA ASP A 1 6.58 -7.22 27.04
C ASP A 1 5.27 -6.61 27.60
N GLU A 2 5.16 -5.30 27.53
CA GLU A 2 4.06 -4.50 28.09
C GLU A 2 2.69 -4.88 27.47
N TYR A 3 2.70 -5.37 26.24
CA TYR A 3 1.48 -5.68 25.46
C TYR A 3 1.23 -7.19 25.27
N GLY A 4 2.04 -8.06 25.84
CA GLY A 4 1.91 -9.52 25.68
C GLY A 4 2.10 -9.99 24.23
N LEU A 5 2.83 -9.24 23.40
CA LEU A 5 3.04 -9.57 21.99
C LEU A 5 4.17 -10.59 21.81
N LYS A 6 3.91 -11.64 21.05
CA LYS A 6 4.97 -12.52 20.56
C LYS A 6 5.53 -11.98 19.25
N LEU A 7 6.78 -11.54 19.27
CA LEU A 7 7.44 -10.92 18.14
C LEU A 7 8.37 -11.89 17.41
N ILE A 8 8.42 -11.74 16.08
CA ILE A 8 9.36 -12.42 15.19
C ILE A 8 9.90 -11.39 14.23
N ALA A 9 11.21 -11.28 14.09
CA ALA A 9 11.84 -10.43 13.11
C ALA A 9 12.08 -11.20 11.80
N ALA A 10 11.71 -10.60 10.66
CA ALA A 10 11.88 -11.20 9.35
C ALA A 10 12.51 -10.21 8.38
N GLN A 11 13.59 -10.59 7.71
CA GLN A 11 14.29 -9.77 6.72
C GLN A 11 14.42 -10.52 5.39
N PHE A 12 14.03 -9.86 4.31
CA PHE A 12 14.27 -10.35 2.95
C PHE A 12 15.47 -9.64 2.35
N ASN A 13 16.56 -10.37 2.14
CA ASN A 13 17.77 -9.85 1.54
C ASN A 13 17.68 -9.94 0.01
N HIS A 14 17.50 -8.80 -0.64
CA HIS A 14 17.40 -8.72 -2.11
C HIS A 14 18.72 -8.97 -2.85
N GLY A 15 19.87 -8.97 -2.14
CA GLY A 15 21.19 -9.19 -2.73
C GLY A 15 21.68 -8.08 -3.68
N LEU A 16 20.95 -6.97 -3.79
CA LEU A 16 21.24 -5.91 -4.77
C LEU A 16 22.53 -5.13 -4.51
N ARG A 17 23.01 -5.14 -3.24
CA ARG A 17 24.19 -4.40 -2.79
C ARG A 17 25.32 -5.30 -2.29
N GLN A 18 25.29 -6.58 -2.69
CA GLN A 18 26.28 -7.58 -2.29
C GLN A 18 26.67 -7.48 -0.79
N GLU A 19 27.89 -7.12 -0.47
CA GLU A 19 28.41 -7.05 0.92
C GLU A 19 27.57 -6.18 1.85
N GLN A 20 27.08 -5.01 1.40
CA GLN A 20 26.24 -4.14 2.24
C GLN A 20 24.90 -4.78 2.61
N SER A 21 24.32 -5.57 1.70
CA SER A 21 23.08 -6.30 2.01
C SER A 21 23.31 -7.40 3.06
N ASP A 22 24.50 -8.02 3.06
CA ASP A 22 24.87 -9.02 4.04
C ASP A 22 25.21 -8.37 5.39
N GLU A 23 25.86 -7.23 5.40
CA GLU A 23 26.08 -6.45 6.63
C GLU A 23 24.76 -5.99 7.27
N ASP A 24 23.76 -5.58 6.47
CA ASP A 24 22.43 -5.23 6.97
C ASP A 24 21.74 -6.45 7.62
N GLU A 25 21.94 -7.64 7.05
CA GLU A 25 21.43 -8.88 7.64
C GLU A 25 22.11 -9.19 8.99
N ILE A 26 23.44 -9.06 9.06
CA ILE A 26 24.21 -9.27 10.31
C ILE A 26 23.73 -8.28 11.39
N PHE A 27 23.56 -7.02 11.02
CA PHE A 27 23.04 -5.99 11.93
C PHE A 27 21.64 -6.34 12.45
N CYS A 28 20.69 -6.70 11.58
CA CYS A 28 19.33 -7.06 11.98
C CYS A 28 19.33 -8.30 12.89
N ARG A 29 20.18 -9.29 12.60
CA ARG A 29 20.33 -10.49 13.41
C ARG A 29 20.85 -10.16 14.81
N SER A 30 21.89 -9.33 14.92
CA SER A 30 22.43 -8.90 16.22
C SER A 30 21.42 -8.12 17.04
N LEU A 31 20.63 -7.27 16.38
CA LEU A 31 19.57 -6.51 17.03
C LEU A 31 18.45 -7.42 17.55
N ALA A 32 17.99 -8.36 16.74
CA ALA A 32 17.00 -9.36 17.15
C ALA A 32 17.48 -10.18 18.35
N GLN A 33 18.75 -10.59 18.35
CA GLN A 33 19.37 -11.30 19.47
C GLN A 33 19.41 -10.43 20.73
N LYS A 34 19.80 -9.15 20.63
CA LYS A 34 19.81 -8.19 21.74
C LYS A 34 18.43 -8.09 22.42
N PHE A 35 17.36 -8.15 21.64
CA PHE A 35 15.98 -8.09 22.13
C PHE A 35 15.32 -9.44 22.43
N GLY A 36 16.05 -10.55 22.27
CA GLY A 36 15.49 -11.90 22.49
C GLY A 36 14.37 -12.26 21.51
N VAL A 37 14.43 -11.74 20.28
CA VAL A 37 13.43 -11.96 19.24
C VAL A 37 13.95 -12.96 18.21
N ASP A 38 13.13 -13.97 17.84
CA ASP A 38 13.45 -14.90 16.75
C ASP A 38 13.69 -14.13 15.44
N PHE A 39 14.78 -14.44 14.74
CA PHE A 39 15.14 -13.80 13.47
C PHE A 39 15.14 -14.79 12.31
N LEU A 40 14.41 -14.47 11.27
CA LEU A 40 14.32 -15.22 10.03
C LEU A 40 14.78 -14.38 8.85
N THR A 41 15.60 -14.94 8.00
CA THR A 41 16.08 -14.27 6.79
C THR A 41 15.99 -15.18 5.58
N GLN A 42 15.84 -14.57 4.41
CA GLN A 42 15.96 -15.24 3.13
C GLN A 42 16.64 -14.32 2.13
N LYS A 43 17.66 -14.84 1.45
CA LYS A 43 18.21 -14.20 0.25
C LYS A 43 17.35 -14.49 -0.95
N MET A 44 17.33 -13.55 -1.89
CA MET A 44 16.68 -13.70 -3.19
C MET A 44 17.27 -14.93 -3.91
N PRO A 45 16.45 -15.94 -4.28
CA PRO A 45 16.98 -17.17 -4.87
C PRO A 45 17.46 -16.98 -6.32
N ASP A 46 16.79 -16.13 -7.08
CA ASP A 46 17.12 -15.83 -8.48
C ASP A 46 16.81 -14.36 -8.78
N PRO A 47 17.79 -13.56 -9.23
CA PRO A 47 17.57 -12.17 -9.60
C PRO A 47 16.92 -11.99 -10.99
N SER A 48 16.61 -13.05 -11.72
CA SER A 48 15.99 -12.96 -13.04
C SER A 48 14.56 -12.42 -12.96
N ILE A 49 14.38 -11.24 -13.56
CA ILE A 49 13.09 -10.54 -13.54
C ILE A 49 12.23 -11.02 -14.71
N PRO A 50 10.99 -11.46 -14.49
CA PRO A 50 10.09 -11.86 -15.55
C PRO A 50 9.85 -10.74 -16.59
N ARG A 51 9.75 -11.09 -17.87
CA ARG A 51 9.46 -10.12 -18.93
C ARG A 51 8.17 -9.36 -18.64
N GLY A 52 8.22 -8.03 -18.76
CA GLY A 52 7.06 -7.15 -18.55
C GLY A 52 6.81 -6.74 -17.09
N MET A 53 7.62 -7.19 -16.15
CA MET A 53 7.54 -6.77 -14.74
C MET A 53 8.64 -5.77 -14.40
N SER A 54 8.31 -4.71 -13.64
CA SER A 54 9.33 -3.80 -13.15
C SER A 54 10.20 -4.49 -12.07
N PRO A 55 11.49 -4.16 -11.95
CA PRO A 55 12.34 -4.69 -10.87
C PRO A 55 11.75 -4.43 -9.48
N GLU A 56 11.24 -3.22 -9.27
CA GLU A 56 10.66 -2.82 -7.98
C GLU A 56 9.45 -3.69 -7.61
N ASP A 57 8.55 -3.94 -8.56
CA ASP A 57 7.37 -4.78 -8.35
C ASP A 57 7.75 -6.24 -8.09
N TYR A 58 8.75 -6.74 -8.82
CA TYR A 58 9.25 -8.10 -8.64
C TYR A 58 9.84 -8.29 -7.24
N TYR A 59 10.78 -7.43 -6.82
CA TYR A 59 11.38 -7.51 -5.50
C TYR A 59 10.36 -7.31 -4.38
N ARG A 60 9.42 -6.41 -4.57
CA ARG A 60 8.31 -6.22 -3.65
C ARG A 60 7.48 -7.50 -3.52
N ARG A 61 7.10 -8.13 -4.62
CA ARG A 61 6.30 -9.36 -4.64
C ARG A 61 7.00 -10.50 -3.91
N GLU A 62 8.28 -10.72 -4.17
CA GLU A 62 9.07 -11.77 -3.52
C GLU A 62 9.21 -11.53 -2.00
N ARG A 63 9.43 -10.28 -1.59
CA ARG A 63 9.44 -9.92 -0.17
C ARG A 63 8.10 -10.22 0.51
N TYR A 64 6.98 -9.88 -0.11
CA TYR A 64 5.67 -10.18 0.45
C TYR A 64 5.42 -11.69 0.55
N ARG A 65 5.79 -12.47 -0.46
CA ARG A 65 5.70 -13.94 -0.44
C ARG A 65 6.50 -14.56 0.71
N PHE A 66 7.70 -14.05 0.94
CA PHE A 66 8.53 -14.49 2.06
C PHE A 66 7.86 -14.18 3.39
N LEU A 67 7.41 -12.93 3.60
CA LEU A 67 6.74 -12.51 4.83
C LEU A 67 5.45 -13.31 5.09
N ASP A 68 4.67 -13.58 4.05
CA ASP A 68 3.46 -14.41 4.14
C ASP A 68 3.77 -15.84 4.58
N ARG A 69 4.80 -16.44 4.01
CA ARG A 69 5.24 -17.78 4.39
C ARG A 69 5.72 -17.81 5.84
N VAL A 70 6.59 -16.88 6.24
CA VAL A 70 7.06 -16.78 7.63
C VAL A 70 5.89 -16.64 8.60
N ALA A 71 4.92 -15.78 8.27
CA ALA A 71 3.74 -15.60 9.10
C ALA A 71 2.91 -16.87 9.23
N ALA A 72 2.71 -17.63 8.15
CA ALA A 72 1.98 -18.90 8.16
C ALA A 72 2.74 -19.97 9.00
N ASP A 73 4.04 -20.14 8.74
CA ASP A 73 4.88 -21.15 9.41
C ASP A 73 5.01 -20.92 10.92
N ARG A 74 4.95 -19.67 11.35
CA ARG A 74 5.10 -19.28 12.77
C ARG A 74 3.79 -18.92 13.47
N GLY A 75 2.65 -19.02 12.78
CA GLY A 75 1.34 -18.69 13.33
C GLY A 75 1.18 -17.20 13.66
N ALA A 76 1.90 -16.30 12.95
CA ALA A 76 1.78 -14.86 13.17
C ALA A 76 0.50 -14.31 12.51
N ASN A 77 -0.30 -13.59 13.27
CA ASN A 77 -1.56 -13.01 12.80
C ASN A 77 -1.42 -11.61 12.18
N LYS A 78 -0.28 -10.95 12.36
CA LYS A 78 0.03 -9.63 11.81
C LYS A 78 1.46 -9.58 11.28
N ILE A 79 1.65 -8.78 10.24
CA ILE A 79 2.96 -8.43 9.68
C ILE A 79 3.10 -6.91 9.79
N ALA A 80 4.00 -6.45 10.66
CA ALA A 80 4.27 -5.03 10.84
C ALA A 80 5.29 -4.55 9.78
N MET A 81 4.92 -3.51 9.06
CA MET A 81 5.75 -2.87 8.04
C MET A 81 6.26 -1.52 8.56
N GLY A 82 7.53 -1.22 8.35
CA GLY A 82 8.20 -0.01 8.85
C GLY A 82 7.90 1.28 8.06
N HIS A 83 6.78 1.37 7.35
CA HIS A 83 6.40 2.60 6.66
C HIS A 83 6.04 3.69 7.67
N HIS A 84 6.51 4.92 7.43
CA HIS A 84 6.33 6.07 8.29
C HIS A 84 5.70 7.26 7.53
N LEU A 85 5.51 8.40 8.18
CA LEU A 85 4.83 9.58 7.63
C LEU A 85 5.42 10.05 6.29
N GLN A 86 6.74 10.11 6.15
CA GLN A 86 7.38 10.52 4.90
C GLN A 86 7.09 9.54 3.76
N ASP A 87 7.08 8.22 4.03
CA ASP A 87 6.71 7.22 3.01
C ASP A 87 5.26 7.42 2.53
N GLN A 88 4.38 7.81 3.45
CA GLN A 88 2.99 8.16 3.12
C GLN A 88 2.94 9.37 2.19
N ALA A 89 3.63 10.44 2.55
CA ALA A 89 3.69 11.67 1.74
C ALA A 89 4.27 11.41 0.35
N GLU A 90 5.37 10.65 0.25
CA GLU A 90 5.97 10.24 -1.02
C GLU A 90 4.99 9.47 -1.90
N THR A 91 4.26 8.52 -1.30
CA THR A 91 3.30 7.68 -2.04
C THR A 91 2.14 8.49 -2.56
N VAL A 92 1.59 9.39 -1.75
CA VAL A 92 0.51 10.29 -2.17
C VAL A 92 0.97 11.19 -3.30
N LEU A 93 2.13 11.83 -3.16
CA LEU A 93 2.68 12.73 -4.18
C LEU A 93 2.97 11.98 -5.49
N LEU A 94 3.54 10.78 -5.40
CA LEU A 94 3.76 9.90 -6.56
C LEU A 94 2.44 9.59 -7.29
N ASN A 95 1.38 9.30 -6.55
CA ASN A 95 0.08 8.97 -7.11
C ASN A 95 -0.61 10.19 -7.72
N ILE A 96 -0.45 11.39 -7.14
CA ILE A 96 -0.87 12.65 -7.75
C ILE A 96 -0.21 12.84 -9.12
N LEU A 97 1.10 12.67 -9.20
CA LEU A 97 1.86 12.81 -10.45
C LEU A 97 1.49 11.77 -11.52
N ARG A 98 0.97 10.63 -11.11
CA ARG A 98 0.45 9.58 -12.00
C ARG A 98 -1.01 9.79 -12.41
N GLY A 99 -1.68 10.83 -11.91
CA GLY A 99 -3.09 11.08 -12.19
C GLY A 99 -4.05 10.10 -11.50
N SER A 100 -3.65 9.55 -10.36
CA SER A 100 -4.49 8.61 -9.62
C SER A 100 -5.71 9.31 -9.02
N GLY A 101 -6.87 8.63 -9.06
CA GLY A 101 -8.05 9.04 -8.31
C GLY A 101 -7.95 8.76 -6.80
N LEU A 102 -9.10 8.75 -6.11
CA LEU A 102 -9.16 8.58 -4.65
C LEU A 102 -8.40 7.34 -4.15
N ASP A 103 -8.45 6.22 -4.88
CA ASP A 103 -7.74 5.00 -4.51
C ASP A 103 -6.22 5.20 -4.33
N GLY A 104 -5.61 6.00 -5.20
CA GLY A 104 -4.19 6.33 -5.08
C GLY A 104 -3.90 7.37 -4.01
N LEU A 105 -4.81 8.33 -3.81
CA LEU A 105 -4.65 9.42 -2.83
C LEU A 105 -4.75 8.94 -1.38
N LYS A 106 -5.35 7.77 -1.12
CA LYS A 106 -5.32 7.12 0.20
C LYS A 106 -3.90 6.76 0.66
N GLY A 107 -2.96 6.66 -0.26
CA GLY A 107 -1.60 6.21 0.02
C GLY A 107 -1.54 4.81 0.61
N PHE A 108 -0.69 4.61 1.60
CA PHE A 108 -0.68 3.35 2.36
C PHE A 108 -1.84 3.31 3.35
N LEU A 109 -2.53 2.18 3.42
CA LEU A 109 -3.52 1.92 4.46
C LEU A 109 -2.81 1.56 5.78
N PRO A 110 -3.28 2.04 6.96
CA PRO A 110 -2.75 1.62 8.26
C PRO A 110 -2.80 0.10 8.45
N MET A 111 -3.84 -0.54 7.93
CA MET A 111 -3.99 -1.99 7.86
C MET A 111 -4.50 -2.41 6.49
N ARG A 112 -3.89 -3.45 5.90
CA ARG A 112 -4.31 -4.06 4.64
C ARG A 112 -4.52 -5.55 4.83
N ASP A 113 -5.59 -6.09 4.23
CA ASP A 113 -5.95 -7.50 4.23
C ASP A 113 -6.07 -8.10 5.65
N ARG A 114 -6.41 -7.27 6.64
CA ARG A 114 -6.42 -7.62 8.07
C ARG A 114 -5.11 -8.25 8.59
N LYS A 115 -4.05 -8.23 7.81
CA LYS A 115 -2.78 -8.89 8.06
C LYS A 115 -1.60 -7.92 8.13
N TYR A 116 -1.46 -7.03 7.16
CA TYR A 116 -0.34 -6.08 7.10
C TYR A 116 -0.71 -4.81 7.87
N ILE A 117 0.06 -4.48 8.90
CA ILE A 117 -0.13 -3.26 9.70
C ILE A 117 1.06 -2.32 9.52
N ARG A 118 0.83 -1.03 9.73
CA ARG A 118 1.86 0.02 9.67
C ARG A 118 1.80 0.89 10.91
N PRO A 119 2.38 0.42 12.02
CA PRO A 119 2.30 1.11 13.30
C PRO A 119 2.91 2.51 13.30
N LEU A 120 3.85 2.78 12.39
CA LEU A 120 4.60 4.05 12.32
C LEU A 120 4.07 5.01 11.24
N ILE A 121 2.90 4.72 10.62
CA ILE A 121 2.44 5.46 9.44
C ILE A 121 2.24 6.97 9.68
N ASP A 122 1.92 7.35 10.91
CA ASP A 122 1.68 8.73 11.31
C ASP A 122 2.86 9.33 12.12
N VAL A 123 3.96 8.57 12.29
CA VAL A 123 5.16 9.00 13.02
C VAL A 123 6.19 9.54 12.05
N THR A 124 6.84 10.66 12.40
CA THR A 124 7.90 11.22 11.56
C THR A 124 9.20 10.42 11.69
N ARG A 125 10.03 10.42 10.64
CA ARG A 125 11.37 9.83 10.69
C ARG A 125 12.22 10.43 11.81
N GLN A 126 12.05 11.72 12.08
CA GLN A 126 12.78 12.41 13.15
C GLN A 126 12.39 11.88 14.53
N ASP A 127 11.10 11.69 14.79
CA ASP A 127 10.61 11.12 16.05
C ASP A 127 11.08 9.67 16.23
N ILE A 128 11.08 8.88 15.14
CA ILE A 128 11.62 7.51 15.18
C ILE A 128 13.10 7.52 15.56
N ILE A 129 13.91 8.36 14.91
CA ILE A 129 15.35 8.47 15.22
C ILE A 129 15.58 8.94 16.66
N ALA A 130 14.80 9.93 17.13
CA ALA A 130 14.88 10.44 18.50
C ALA A 130 14.59 9.32 19.51
N SER A 131 13.52 8.57 19.31
CA SER A 131 13.14 7.43 20.16
C SER A 131 14.19 6.31 20.17
N LEU A 132 14.79 5.98 19.02
CA LEU A 132 15.86 4.99 18.95
C LEU A 132 17.11 5.44 19.73
N LYS A 133 17.48 6.72 19.61
CA LYS A 133 18.61 7.28 20.35
C LYS A 133 18.36 7.31 21.86
N GLU A 134 17.16 7.69 22.29
CA GLU A 134 16.75 7.66 23.69
C GLU A 134 16.80 6.24 24.27
N ALA A 135 16.37 5.26 23.49
CA ALA A 135 16.42 3.85 23.86
C ALA A 135 17.82 3.21 23.76
N GLY A 136 18.85 3.93 23.29
CA GLY A 136 20.20 3.38 23.07
C GLY A 136 20.22 2.26 22.02
N VAL A 137 19.37 2.39 20.98
CA VAL A 137 19.26 1.42 19.89
C VAL A 137 19.94 1.99 18.65
N ASP A 138 20.94 1.24 18.15
CA ASP A 138 21.61 1.59 16.90
C ASP A 138 20.68 1.39 15.70
N PHE A 139 20.90 2.15 14.64
CA PHE A 139 20.21 2.02 13.37
C PHE A 139 21.17 2.23 12.19
N ARG A 140 20.81 1.69 11.04
CA ARG A 140 21.58 1.87 9.79
C ARG A 140 20.82 2.75 8.81
N GLU A 141 21.55 3.62 8.13
CA GLU A 141 21.00 4.39 7.02
C GLU A 141 21.29 3.69 5.68
N ASP A 142 20.24 3.54 4.88
CA ASP A 142 20.36 2.93 3.56
C ASP A 142 20.98 3.91 2.56
N SER A 143 22.19 3.63 2.09
CA SER A 143 22.92 4.46 1.12
C SER A 143 22.24 4.57 -0.25
N THR A 144 21.33 3.64 -0.62
CA THR A 144 20.59 3.69 -1.89
C THR A 144 19.53 4.78 -1.93
N ASN A 145 19.18 5.38 -0.80
CA ASN A 145 18.26 6.51 -0.74
C ASN A 145 18.74 7.73 -1.54
N SER A 146 20.03 7.82 -1.87
CA SER A 146 20.63 8.89 -2.68
C SER A 146 20.62 8.63 -4.20
N SER A 147 20.20 7.45 -4.66
CA SER A 147 20.16 7.12 -6.09
C SER A 147 18.96 7.79 -6.79
N HIS A 148 19.20 8.70 -7.73
CA HIS A 148 18.18 9.41 -8.52
C HIS A 148 17.55 8.57 -9.65
N VAL A 149 17.87 7.29 -9.76
CA VAL A 149 17.37 6.40 -10.83
C VAL A 149 15.85 6.21 -10.74
N TYR A 150 15.33 6.07 -9.52
CA TYR A 150 13.91 5.83 -9.30
C TYR A 150 13.14 7.12 -9.04
N LEU A 151 11.92 7.21 -9.58
CA LEU A 151 11.05 8.39 -9.41
C LEU A 151 10.82 8.72 -7.94
N ARG A 152 10.66 7.70 -7.09
CA ARG A 152 10.48 7.88 -5.65
C ARG A 152 11.70 8.55 -4.99
N ASN A 153 12.91 8.18 -5.39
CA ASN A 153 14.13 8.79 -4.86
C ASN A 153 14.25 10.27 -5.30
N ARG A 154 13.86 10.59 -6.54
CA ARG A 154 13.79 12.00 -7.00
C ARG A 154 12.75 12.80 -6.23
N LEU A 155 11.59 12.22 -5.91
CA LEU A 155 10.62 12.89 -5.05
C LEU A 155 11.19 13.22 -3.68
N ARG A 156 11.86 12.25 -3.05
CA ARG A 156 12.49 12.40 -1.73
C ARG A 156 13.67 13.37 -1.74
N GLY A 157 14.54 13.30 -2.75
CA GLY A 157 15.77 14.09 -2.82
C GLY A 157 15.59 15.51 -3.37
N ASP A 158 14.66 15.69 -4.30
CA ASP A 158 14.54 16.95 -5.05
C ASP A 158 13.21 17.66 -4.79
N LEU A 159 12.08 17.00 -5.08
CA LEU A 159 10.79 17.69 -5.11
C LEU A 159 10.24 18.01 -3.71
N ILE A 160 10.26 17.07 -2.79
CA ILE A 160 9.77 17.31 -1.42
C ILE A 160 10.59 18.39 -0.73
N PRO A 161 11.94 18.38 -0.75
CA PRO A 161 12.74 19.47 -0.20
C PRO A 161 12.48 20.82 -0.88
N LEU A 162 12.26 20.84 -2.20
CA LEU A 162 11.89 22.06 -2.91
C LEU A 162 10.55 22.62 -2.41
N LEU A 163 9.54 21.74 -2.28
CA LEU A 163 8.22 22.12 -1.78
C LEU A 163 8.28 22.61 -0.34
N GLN A 164 9.06 21.94 0.53
CA GLN A 164 9.28 22.36 1.91
C GLN A 164 9.92 23.75 2.00
N LYS A 165 10.98 23.99 1.22
CA LYS A 165 11.74 25.24 1.28
C LYS A 165 11.01 26.42 0.67
N LYS A 166 10.33 26.23 -0.48
CA LYS A 166 9.76 27.34 -1.28
C LYS A 166 8.28 27.54 -1.11
N TYR A 167 7.51 26.54 -0.65
CA TYR A 167 6.07 26.59 -0.64
C TYR A 167 5.47 26.34 0.74
N ASN A 168 5.74 25.18 1.34
CA ASN A 168 5.16 24.83 2.62
C ASN A 168 6.07 23.87 3.42
N PRO A 169 6.68 24.31 4.52
CA PRO A 169 7.54 23.48 5.37
C PRO A 169 6.84 22.21 5.90
N ARG A 170 5.51 22.22 5.97
CA ARG A 170 4.70 21.09 6.47
C ARG A 170 4.06 20.26 5.33
N ILE A 171 4.64 20.27 4.14
CA ILE A 171 4.03 19.58 2.97
C ILE A 171 3.85 18.08 3.22
N GLU A 172 4.78 17.41 3.89
CA GLU A 172 4.69 15.99 4.18
C GLU A 172 3.51 15.68 5.12
N GLN A 173 3.37 16.45 6.20
CA GLN A 173 2.25 16.32 7.13
C GLN A 173 0.91 16.61 6.44
N ASN A 174 0.88 17.60 5.55
CA ASN A 174 -0.33 17.94 4.81
C ASN A 174 -0.74 16.83 3.83
N LEU A 175 0.22 16.22 3.12
CA LEU A 175 -0.03 15.08 2.24
C LEU A 175 -0.52 13.85 3.03
N ALA A 176 0.12 13.55 4.16
CA ALA A 176 -0.30 12.46 5.03
C ALA A 176 -1.74 12.68 5.57
N ARG A 177 -2.03 13.90 6.05
CA ARG A 177 -3.38 14.29 6.50
C ARG A 177 -4.41 14.21 5.39
N MET A 178 -4.07 14.65 4.17
CA MET A 178 -4.95 14.51 3.02
C MET A 178 -5.30 13.04 2.76
N ALA A 179 -4.30 12.14 2.79
CA ALA A 179 -4.54 10.71 2.64
C ALA A 179 -5.49 10.14 3.71
N GLU A 180 -5.40 10.63 4.95
CA GLU A 180 -6.30 10.23 6.03
C GLU A 180 -7.74 10.69 5.75
N ILE A 181 -7.94 11.93 5.32
CA ILE A 181 -9.27 12.46 4.97
C ILE A 181 -9.87 11.64 3.83
N VAL A 182 -9.09 11.45 2.74
CA VAL A 182 -9.52 10.67 1.58
C VAL A 182 -9.89 9.23 1.96
N ARG A 183 -9.14 8.61 2.89
CA ARG A 183 -9.49 7.27 3.38
C ARG A 183 -10.85 7.22 4.05
N ARG A 184 -11.16 8.20 4.92
CA ARG A 184 -12.46 8.27 5.61
C ARG A 184 -13.62 8.40 4.63
N ASP A 185 -13.47 9.28 3.64
CA ASP A 185 -14.49 9.49 2.62
C ASP A 185 -14.65 8.23 1.75
N ASP A 186 -13.54 7.59 1.38
CA ASP A 186 -13.55 6.37 0.59
C ASP A 186 -14.14 5.18 1.35
N ASP A 187 -13.84 5.04 2.64
CA ASP A 187 -14.42 4.00 3.50
C ASP A 187 -15.95 4.13 3.58
N TRP A 188 -16.45 5.38 3.69
CA TRP A 188 -17.88 5.64 3.69
C TRP A 188 -18.53 5.27 2.35
N ILE A 189 -17.95 5.70 1.22
CA ILE A 189 -18.46 5.37 -0.12
C ILE A 189 -18.41 3.85 -0.34
N SER A 190 -17.30 3.20 0.00
CA SER A 190 -17.11 1.75 -0.17
C SER A 190 -18.12 0.96 0.67
N GLY A 191 -18.36 1.37 1.91
CA GLY A 191 -19.38 0.75 2.75
C GLY A 191 -20.79 0.82 2.14
N HIS A 192 -21.13 1.92 1.46
CA HIS A 192 -22.41 2.02 0.75
C HIS A 192 -22.46 1.13 -0.50
N VAL A 193 -21.34 1.03 -1.23
CA VAL A 193 -21.23 0.10 -2.37
C VAL A 193 -21.40 -1.36 -1.90
N ASP A 194 -20.78 -1.74 -0.79
CA ASP A 194 -20.92 -3.09 -0.22
C ASP A 194 -22.37 -3.41 0.17
N LEU A 195 -23.09 -2.43 0.74
CA LEU A 195 -24.51 -2.57 1.03
C LEU A 195 -25.34 -2.77 -0.25
N ILE A 196 -25.00 -2.06 -1.33
CA ILE A 196 -25.66 -2.23 -2.64
C ILE A 196 -25.35 -3.61 -3.20
N LEU A 197 -24.09 -4.04 -3.20
CA LEU A 197 -23.65 -5.34 -3.73
C LEU A 197 -24.31 -6.52 -3.01
N THR A 198 -24.57 -6.40 -1.73
CA THR A 198 -25.24 -7.44 -0.92
C THR A 198 -26.76 -7.34 -0.92
N SER A 199 -27.34 -6.31 -1.54
CA SER A 199 -28.78 -6.10 -1.61
C SER A 199 -29.44 -7.01 -2.66
N PRO A 200 -30.74 -7.34 -2.50
CA PRO A 200 -31.50 -8.09 -3.53
C PRO A 200 -31.62 -7.38 -4.89
N ARG A 201 -31.18 -6.14 -4.99
CA ARG A 201 -31.18 -5.35 -6.23
C ARG A 201 -30.09 -5.76 -7.22
N ILE A 202 -29.05 -6.46 -6.73
CA ILE A 202 -27.99 -7.04 -7.54
C ILE A 202 -28.19 -8.55 -7.58
N GLN A 203 -28.41 -9.10 -8.76
CA GLN A 203 -28.59 -10.53 -8.96
C GLN A 203 -27.30 -11.12 -9.54
N TYR A 204 -26.78 -12.16 -8.92
CA TYR A 204 -25.57 -12.86 -9.34
C TYR A 204 -25.92 -14.22 -9.95
N GLN A 205 -25.35 -14.52 -11.12
CA GLN A 205 -25.45 -15.83 -11.79
C GLN A 205 -24.07 -16.21 -12.32
N GLN A 206 -23.42 -17.21 -11.74
CA GLN A 206 -22.07 -17.65 -12.13
C GLN A 206 -21.10 -16.48 -12.40
N ASN A 207 -20.87 -16.13 -13.66
CA ASN A 207 -19.95 -15.05 -14.07
C ASN A 207 -20.70 -13.79 -14.53
N GLN A 208 -21.90 -13.56 -14.05
CA GLN A 208 -22.73 -12.42 -14.42
C GLN A 208 -23.31 -11.73 -13.19
N ALA A 209 -23.45 -10.42 -13.28
CA ALA A 209 -24.22 -9.63 -12.34
C ALA A 209 -25.22 -8.77 -13.11
N SER A 210 -26.45 -8.73 -12.66
CA SER A 210 -27.51 -7.92 -13.27
C SER A 210 -28.18 -7.01 -12.25
N PHE A 211 -28.62 -5.86 -12.70
CA PHE A 211 -29.36 -4.87 -11.94
C PHE A 211 -30.26 -4.05 -12.87
N SER A 212 -31.29 -3.40 -12.30
CA SER A 212 -32.16 -2.51 -13.07
C SER A 212 -31.45 -1.23 -13.45
N ALA A 213 -31.54 -0.82 -14.72
CA ALA A 213 -31.00 0.46 -15.19
C ALA A 213 -31.65 1.66 -14.46
N GLU A 214 -32.93 1.57 -14.15
CA GLU A 214 -33.68 2.57 -13.40
C GLU A 214 -33.09 2.75 -11.98
N TYR A 215 -32.84 1.62 -11.30
CA TYR A 215 -32.20 1.66 -9.99
C TYR A 215 -30.80 2.29 -10.07
N PHE A 216 -29.99 1.89 -11.06
CA PHE A 216 -28.66 2.48 -11.24
C PHE A 216 -28.71 3.99 -11.46
N LYS A 217 -29.63 4.46 -12.30
CA LYS A 217 -29.85 5.89 -12.56
C LYS A 217 -30.32 6.67 -11.31
N SER A 218 -30.90 6.00 -10.33
CA SER A 218 -31.28 6.62 -9.06
C SER A 218 -30.13 6.78 -8.06
N LEU A 219 -28.98 6.13 -8.32
CA LEU A 219 -27.80 6.23 -7.46
C LEU A 219 -27.08 7.55 -7.72
N HIS A 220 -26.42 8.07 -6.67
CA HIS A 220 -25.46 9.14 -6.85
C HIS A 220 -24.31 8.68 -7.77
N GLU A 221 -23.82 9.54 -8.67
CA GLU A 221 -22.80 9.19 -9.66
C GLU A 221 -21.55 8.54 -9.08
N ALA A 222 -21.08 9.01 -7.89
CA ALA A 222 -19.95 8.43 -7.19
C ALA A 222 -20.17 6.96 -6.75
N LEU A 223 -21.41 6.59 -6.39
CA LEU A 223 -21.79 5.21 -6.05
C LEU A 223 -21.91 4.36 -7.32
N GLY A 224 -22.53 4.90 -8.36
CA GLY A 224 -22.66 4.20 -9.65
C GLY A 224 -21.30 3.82 -10.24
N PHE A 225 -20.37 4.77 -10.28
CA PHE A 225 -19.00 4.49 -10.77
C PHE A 225 -18.29 3.40 -9.95
N ARG A 226 -18.37 3.47 -8.62
CA ARG A 226 -17.76 2.50 -7.71
C ARG A 226 -18.44 1.13 -7.77
N LEU A 227 -19.76 1.10 -7.92
CA LEU A 227 -20.52 -0.13 -8.10
C LEU A 227 -20.08 -0.87 -9.37
N VAL A 228 -20.01 -0.17 -10.51
CA VAL A 228 -19.52 -0.77 -11.76
C VAL A 228 -18.09 -1.28 -11.62
N LYS A 229 -17.19 -0.50 -11.00
CA LYS A 229 -15.81 -0.93 -10.72
C LYS A 229 -15.80 -2.24 -9.92
N ALA A 230 -16.51 -2.28 -8.80
CA ALA A 230 -16.55 -3.45 -7.91
C ALA A 230 -17.13 -4.69 -8.60
N LEU A 231 -18.18 -4.53 -9.41
CA LEU A 231 -18.76 -5.62 -10.19
C LEU A 231 -17.80 -6.17 -11.24
N LEU A 232 -17.13 -5.29 -11.99
CA LEU A 232 -16.16 -5.70 -13.01
C LEU A 232 -14.95 -6.43 -12.38
N GLU A 233 -14.42 -5.91 -11.27
CA GLU A 233 -13.30 -6.52 -10.53
C GLU A 233 -13.70 -7.88 -9.94
N GLY A 234 -14.91 -7.99 -9.37
CA GLY A 234 -15.42 -9.23 -8.79
C GLY A 234 -15.72 -10.32 -9.83
N LEU A 235 -16.07 -9.94 -11.04
CA LEU A 235 -16.36 -10.86 -12.15
C LEU A 235 -15.11 -11.23 -12.99
N SER A 236 -13.97 -10.55 -12.77
CA SER A 236 -12.75 -10.81 -13.52
C SER A 236 -11.97 -11.99 -12.93
N PRO A 237 -11.83 -13.12 -13.65
CA PRO A 237 -11.14 -14.32 -13.14
C PRO A 237 -9.65 -14.08 -12.86
N GLU A 238 -9.04 -13.09 -13.50
CA GLU A 238 -7.59 -12.83 -13.47
C GLU A 238 -7.21 -11.62 -12.61
N GLY A 239 -8.18 -10.96 -11.93
CA GLY A 239 -7.93 -9.77 -11.13
C GLY A 239 -7.33 -8.60 -11.93
N ARG A 240 -7.55 -8.55 -13.24
CA ARG A 240 -7.08 -7.46 -14.10
C ARG A 240 -7.81 -6.19 -13.71
N GLY A 241 -7.05 -5.16 -13.30
CA GLY A 241 -7.61 -3.86 -13.03
C GLY A 241 -8.21 -3.23 -14.29
N PHE A 242 -9.42 -2.70 -14.17
CA PHE A 242 -10.05 -1.91 -15.23
C PHE A 242 -9.59 -0.46 -15.12
N SER A 243 -9.27 0.16 -16.27
CA SER A 243 -8.98 1.60 -16.30
C SER A 243 -10.26 2.41 -16.03
N SER A 244 -10.10 3.63 -15.54
CA SER A 244 -11.24 4.54 -15.33
C SER A 244 -12.05 4.75 -16.62
N SER A 245 -11.42 4.72 -17.80
CA SER A 245 -12.11 4.81 -19.08
C SER A 245 -13.00 3.59 -19.38
N HIS A 246 -12.55 2.38 -19.02
CA HIS A 246 -13.39 1.18 -19.17
C HIS A 246 -14.60 1.23 -18.25
N ILE A 247 -14.42 1.67 -17.00
CA ILE A 247 -15.51 1.81 -16.03
C ILE A 247 -16.50 2.87 -16.52
N GLN A 248 -16.00 4.03 -16.98
CA GLN A 248 -16.84 5.11 -17.50
C GLN A 248 -17.67 4.67 -18.72
N ALA A 249 -17.07 3.94 -19.65
CA ALA A 249 -17.79 3.42 -20.81
C ALA A 249 -18.98 2.52 -20.42
N VAL A 250 -18.82 1.69 -19.39
CA VAL A 250 -19.94 0.87 -18.87
C VAL A 250 -20.99 1.74 -18.18
N VAL A 251 -20.59 2.74 -17.39
CA VAL A 251 -21.50 3.70 -16.76
C VAL A 251 -22.33 4.42 -17.83
N ASP A 252 -21.69 4.94 -18.86
CA ASP A 252 -22.35 5.67 -19.95
C ASP A 252 -23.34 4.78 -20.71
N LEU A 253 -22.99 3.53 -20.94
CA LEU A 253 -23.88 2.55 -21.55
C LEU A 253 -25.12 2.30 -20.71
N VAL A 254 -25.01 2.15 -19.40
CA VAL A 254 -26.16 1.96 -18.50
C VAL A 254 -27.03 3.22 -18.45
N ILE A 255 -26.43 4.40 -18.42
CA ILE A 255 -27.17 5.68 -18.37
C ILE A 255 -27.95 5.91 -19.68
N SER A 256 -27.34 5.58 -20.82
CA SER A 256 -27.96 5.75 -22.15
C SER A 256 -28.99 4.66 -22.50
N SER A 257 -29.01 3.55 -21.75
CA SER A 257 -29.99 2.47 -21.99
C SER A 257 -31.42 2.96 -21.75
N PRO A 258 -32.38 2.63 -22.63
CA PRO A 258 -33.78 2.94 -22.37
C PRO A 258 -34.24 2.26 -21.10
N SER A 259 -35.02 2.97 -20.28
CA SER A 259 -35.69 2.39 -19.12
C SER A 259 -36.77 1.45 -19.65
N GLY A 260 -36.51 0.15 -19.68
CA GLY A 260 -37.44 -0.89 -20.04
C GLY A 260 -38.32 -1.32 -18.89
#